data_632b4ca273ccedf53dfa4d41c50ba003
#
_entry.id   632b4ca273ccedf53dfa4d41c50ba003
#
_cell.length_a   1.000
_cell.length_b   1.000
_cell.length_c   1.000
_cell.angle_alpha   90.00
_cell.angle_beta   90.00
_cell.angle_gamma   90.00
#
_symmetry.space_group_name_H-M   'P 1'
#
loop_
_entity.id
_entity.type
_entity.pdbx_description
1 polymer ?
#
loop_
_entity_poly.entity_id
_entity_poly.type
_entity_poly.pdbx_seq_one_letter_code
_entity_poly.pdbx_strand_id
1 'polypeptide(L)'
;ETAAARKITDTGEAGATGSGADETAATTEEATEATEETRKAREMRETQEALETQEALETREALEMRETQEMRETQETQAAKAAATQGDVVAYGAVVFDGEPAYDAIEGAWLTDGDYVVLHRMAVADGEKGRGVATEFMRRVEAMACGRGTGSMRVDTNFDNRYMLRMLGRLGFVYCGKVRYRSGERLAFEKTLGT
;
A
#
# COMPACT_ATOMS: atom_id res chain seq x y z
N GLU A 1 19.78 -4.78 -75.77
CA GLU A 1 20.90 -5.34 -76.62
C GLU A 1 21.48 -6.54 -75.95
N THR A 2 21.12 -7.64 -76.45
CA THR A 2 21.91 -8.68 -77.14
C THR A 2 22.63 -9.62 -76.18
N ALA A 3 22.09 -10.78 -75.96
CA ALA A 3 22.41 -12.08 -76.57
C ALA A 3 23.78 -12.63 -76.09
N ALA A 4 23.96 -13.85 -75.76
CA ALA A 4 23.65 -15.09 -76.45
C ALA A 4 23.93 -16.30 -75.54
N ALA A 5 23.19 -17.30 -75.84
CA ALA A 5 23.29 -18.68 -75.48
C ALA A 5 24.63 -19.38 -75.80
N ARG A 6 24.96 -20.44 -75.07
CA ARG A 6 25.42 -21.70 -75.69
C ARG A 6 25.32 -22.90 -74.73
N LYS A 7 24.65 -23.83 -75.18
CA LYS A 7 24.42 -25.24 -74.94
C LYS A 7 25.67 -26.08 -75.19
N ILE A 8 25.88 -27.17 -74.49
CA ILE A 8 26.40 -28.49 -74.91
C ILE A 8 26.32 -29.44 -73.71
N THR A 9 25.41 -30.40 -73.59
CA THR A 9 25.47 -31.88 -73.78
C THR A 9 26.80 -32.51 -73.38
N ASP A 10 26.92 -33.59 -72.71
CA ASP A 10 26.26 -34.88 -72.68
C ASP A 10 27.00 -35.84 -71.72
N THR A 11 26.27 -36.83 -71.28
CA THR A 11 26.65 -38.20 -70.89
C THR A 11 27.61 -38.51 -69.72
N GLY A 12 27.15 -39.43 -68.90
CA GLY A 12 27.98 -40.39 -68.12
C GLY A 12 27.33 -40.92 -66.86
N GLU A 13 26.79 -42.08 -67.04
CA GLU A 13 26.16 -43.01 -66.09
C GLU A 13 26.94 -43.33 -64.78
N ALA A 14 26.14 -43.71 -63.84
CA ALA A 14 26.21 -44.84 -62.92
C ALA A 14 26.86 -44.70 -61.56
N GLY A 15 26.12 -45.08 -60.60
CA GLY A 15 26.66 -45.79 -59.45
C GLY A 15 26.23 -45.32 -58.08
N ALA A 16 25.14 -45.85 -57.62
CA ALA A 16 24.94 -46.57 -56.40
C ALA A 16 25.04 -45.88 -55.00
N THR A 17 23.95 -46.07 -54.34
CA THR A 17 23.77 -46.46 -52.94
C THR A 17 23.97 -45.49 -51.82
N GLY A 18 22.87 -45.16 -51.20
CA GLY A 18 22.61 -45.38 -49.78
C GLY A 18 23.24 -44.45 -48.77
N SER A 19 22.39 -43.85 -48.04
CA SER A 19 22.61 -43.16 -46.76
C SER A 19 22.41 -41.64 -46.81
N GLY A 20 21.19 -41.23 -46.93
CA GLY A 20 20.84 -39.80 -46.88
C GLY A 20 19.55 -39.51 -46.09
N ALA A 21 19.07 -40.44 -45.26
CA ALA A 21 17.82 -40.27 -44.55
C ALA A 21 17.97 -39.93 -43.04
N ASP A 22 19.17 -39.99 -42.49
CA ASP A 22 19.38 -39.76 -41.06
C ASP A 22 19.93 -38.37 -40.70
N GLU A 23 20.57 -37.70 -41.64
CA GLU A 23 21.15 -36.37 -41.40
C GLU A 23 20.13 -35.21 -41.57
N THR A 24 19.01 -35.43 -42.25
CA THR A 24 17.94 -34.43 -42.42
C THR A 24 16.94 -34.42 -41.28
N ALA A 25 16.82 -35.49 -40.49
CA ALA A 25 15.95 -35.54 -39.34
C ALA A 25 16.57 -34.84 -38.12
N ALA A 26 17.85 -34.95 -37.88
CA ALA A 26 18.57 -34.32 -36.80
C ALA A 26 18.62 -32.77 -36.97
N THR A 27 18.82 -32.29 -38.17
CA THR A 27 18.82 -30.81 -38.46
C THR A 27 17.45 -30.17 -38.34
N THR A 28 16.36 -30.94 -38.50
CA THR A 28 14.98 -30.40 -38.36
C THR A 28 14.55 -30.38 -36.91
N GLU A 29 15.00 -31.30 -36.09
CA GLU A 29 14.74 -31.29 -34.61
C GLU A 29 15.51 -30.12 -33.93
N GLU A 30 16.79 -29.95 -34.20
CA GLU A 30 17.57 -28.81 -33.67
C GLU A 30 17.01 -27.44 -34.13
N ALA A 31 16.51 -27.35 -35.36
CA ALA A 31 15.89 -26.10 -35.82
C ALA A 31 14.53 -25.83 -35.17
N THR A 32 13.76 -26.88 -34.81
CA THR A 32 12.49 -26.72 -34.07
C THR A 32 12.73 -26.42 -32.60
N GLU A 33 13.71 -27.00 -31.94
CA GLU A 33 14.10 -26.67 -30.55
C GLU A 33 14.60 -25.22 -30.46
N ALA A 34 15.45 -24.76 -31.34
CA ALA A 34 15.96 -23.40 -31.36
C ALA A 34 14.83 -22.35 -31.58
N THR A 35 13.83 -22.68 -32.40
CA THR A 35 12.66 -21.81 -32.58
C THR A 35 11.75 -21.79 -31.38
N GLU A 36 11.60 -22.89 -30.64
CA GLU A 36 10.80 -22.97 -29.41
C GLU A 36 11.47 -22.27 -28.22
N GLU A 37 12.80 -22.37 -28.09
CA GLU A 37 13.56 -21.61 -27.10
C GLU A 37 13.48 -20.10 -27.36
N THR A 38 13.57 -19.68 -28.61
CA THR A 38 13.44 -18.26 -28.99
C THR A 38 12.04 -17.73 -28.68
N ARG A 39 11.00 -18.55 -28.92
CA ARG A 39 9.61 -18.21 -28.57
C ARG A 39 9.43 -18.08 -27.06
N LYS A 40 9.91 -19.04 -26.28
CA LYS A 40 9.84 -18.99 -24.81
C LYS A 40 10.60 -17.79 -24.24
N ALA A 41 11.76 -17.48 -24.78
CA ALA A 41 12.54 -16.31 -24.36
C ALA A 41 11.80 -14.98 -24.67
N ARG A 42 11.08 -14.93 -25.79
CA ARG A 42 10.24 -13.78 -26.14
C ARG A 42 9.02 -13.65 -25.22
N GLU A 43 8.31 -14.75 -24.96
CA GLU A 43 7.16 -14.77 -24.06
C GLU A 43 7.58 -14.38 -22.62
N MET A 44 8.74 -14.83 -22.15
CA MET A 44 9.29 -14.42 -20.85
C MET A 44 9.61 -12.92 -20.80
N ARG A 45 10.19 -12.35 -21.87
CA ARG A 45 10.45 -10.91 -21.94
C ARG A 45 9.17 -10.09 -21.94
N GLU A 46 8.18 -10.48 -22.74
CA GLU A 46 6.87 -9.80 -22.79
C GLU A 46 6.17 -9.85 -21.42
N THR A 47 6.27 -10.98 -20.72
CA THR A 47 5.72 -11.13 -19.35
C THR A 47 6.46 -10.25 -18.34
N GLN A 48 7.79 -10.17 -18.45
CA GLN A 48 8.59 -9.35 -17.55
C GLN A 48 8.37 -7.86 -17.78
N GLU A 49 8.29 -7.41 -19.05
CA GLU A 49 7.96 -6.03 -19.39
C GLU A 49 6.54 -5.63 -18.91
N ALA A 50 5.57 -6.57 -19.01
CA ALA A 50 4.22 -6.35 -18.50
C ALA A 50 4.21 -6.22 -16.95
N LEU A 51 4.99 -7.03 -16.25
CA LEU A 51 5.12 -6.98 -14.79
C LEU A 51 5.77 -5.68 -14.33
N GLU A 52 6.88 -5.26 -14.96
CA GLU A 52 7.56 -4.00 -14.67
C GLU A 52 6.65 -2.79 -14.93
N THR A 53 5.83 -2.86 -15.99
CA THR A 53 4.85 -1.81 -16.29
C THR A 53 3.75 -1.74 -15.24
N GLN A 54 3.28 -2.88 -14.76
CA GLN A 54 2.26 -2.96 -13.71
C GLN A 54 2.80 -2.44 -12.37
N GLU A 55 4.01 -2.83 -11.97
CA GLU A 55 4.65 -2.33 -10.75
C GLU A 55 4.87 -0.81 -10.80
N ALA A 56 5.27 -0.28 -11.98
CA ALA A 56 5.42 1.16 -12.16
C ALA A 56 4.08 1.90 -12.05
N LEU A 57 2.99 1.32 -12.56
CA LEU A 57 1.64 1.88 -12.46
C LEU A 57 1.16 1.90 -11.01
N GLU A 58 1.29 0.79 -10.29
CA GLU A 58 0.92 0.68 -8.88
C GLU A 58 1.71 1.66 -7.99
N THR A 59 3.00 1.83 -8.30
CA THR A 59 3.85 2.79 -7.60
C THR A 59 3.40 4.23 -7.84
N ARG A 60 3.01 4.55 -9.09
CA ARG A 60 2.51 5.86 -9.46
C ARG A 60 1.16 6.17 -8.80
N GLU A 61 0.21 5.23 -8.82
CA GLU A 61 -1.10 5.38 -8.16
C GLU A 61 -0.94 5.56 -6.65
N ALA A 62 -0.03 4.81 -6.02
CA ALA A 62 0.28 4.96 -4.61
C ALA A 62 0.88 6.34 -4.29
N LEU A 63 1.68 6.91 -5.20
CA LEU A 63 2.26 8.25 -5.05
C LEU A 63 1.18 9.34 -5.19
N GLU A 64 0.31 9.24 -6.19
CA GLU A 64 -0.80 10.16 -6.42
C GLU A 64 -1.81 10.15 -5.25
N MET A 65 -2.12 8.96 -4.71
CA MET A 65 -2.94 8.86 -3.50
C MET A 65 -2.30 9.52 -2.30
N ARG A 66 -0.99 9.36 -2.13
CA ARG A 66 -0.24 9.99 -1.04
C ARG A 66 -0.22 11.51 -1.15
N GLU A 67 0.03 12.06 -2.34
CA GLU A 67 -0.01 13.52 -2.58
C GLU A 67 -1.41 14.08 -2.35
N THR A 68 -2.45 13.37 -2.77
CA THR A 68 -3.84 13.75 -2.54
C THR A 68 -4.18 13.76 -1.05
N GLN A 69 -3.67 12.79 -0.30
CA GLN A 69 -3.85 12.71 1.14
C GLN A 69 -3.11 13.84 1.87
N GLU A 70 -1.87 14.12 1.49
CA GLU A 70 -1.08 15.24 2.04
C GLU A 70 -1.73 16.59 1.76
N MET A 71 -2.31 16.78 0.56
CA MET A 71 -3.08 18.01 0.23
C MET A 71 -4.35 18.15 1.07
N ARG A 72 -5.12 17.07 1.27
CA ARG A 72 -6.30 17.08 2.14
C ARG A 72 -5.92 17.44 3.58
N GLU A 73 -4.87 16.83 4.11
CA GLU A 73 -4.37 17.11 5.46
C GLU A 73 -3.92 18.56 5.62
N THR A 74 -3.29 19.13 4.60
CA THR A 74 -2.90 20.54 4.60
C THR A 74 -4.11 21.45 4.54
N GLN A 75 -5.13 21.13 3.73
CA GLN A 75 -6.39 21.89 3.65
C GLN A 75 -7.19 21.82 4.95
N GLU A 76 -7.30 20.64 5.57
CA GLU A 76 -7.98 20.48 6.86
C GLU A 76 -7.28 21.27 7.97
N THR A 77 -5.95 21.25 7.99
CA THR A 77 -5.15 22.04 8.93
C THR A 77 -5.33 23.55 8.71
N GLN A 78 -5.40 24.00 7.44
CA GLN A 78 -5.63 25.39 7.10
C GLN A 78 -7.08 25.83 7.40
N ALA A 79 -8.06 24.96 7.15
CA ALA A 79 -9.46 25.22 7.47
C ALA A 79 -9.69 25.30 8.98
N ALA A 80 -9.08 24.41 9.77
CA ALA A 80 -9.10 24.47 11.23
C ALA A 80 -8.46 25.76 11.76
N LYS A 81 -7.38 26.23 11.14
CA LYS A 81 -6.72 27.49 11.46
C LYS A 81 -7.54 28.71 11.07
N ALA A 82 -8.28 28.66 9.96
CA ALA A 82 -9.17 29.73 9.50
C ALA A 82 -10.47 29.83 10.34
N ALA A 83 -10.98 28.70 10.86
CA ALA A 83 -12.14 28.69 11.76
C ALA A 83 -11.83 29.27 13.16
N ALA A 84 -10.56 29.45 13.48
CA ALA A 84 -10.07 30.00 14.76
C ALA A 84 -10.08 31.54 14.84
N THR A 85 -10.95 32.24 14.11
CA THR A 85 -10.96 33.71 14.05
C THR A 85 -11.41 34.44 15.31
N GLN A 86 -11.63 33.72 16.43
CA GLN A 86 -11.94 34.36 17.74
C GLN A 86 -11.16 33.75 18.92
N GLY A 87 -10.01 33.11 18.70
CA GLY A 87 -9.18 32.58 19.78
C GLY A 87 -7.96 31.85 19.26
N ASP A 88 -6.98 31.64 20.11
CA ASP A 88 -5.80 30.84 19.78
C ASP A 88 -6.17 29.35 19.69
N VAL A 89 -5.72 28.67 18.64
CA VAL A 89 -5.84 27.20 18.57
C VAL A 89 -4.84 26.57 19.54
N VAL A 90 -5.34 26.02 20.64
CA VAL A 90 -4.51 25.41 21.69
C VAL A 90 -4.32 23.91 21.53
N ALA A 91 -5.20 23.24 20.77
CA ALA A 91 -5.08 21.81 20.42
C ALA A 91 -5.84 21.48 19.13
N TYR A 92 -5.41 20.45 18.43
CA TYR A 92 -6.15 19.87 17.32
C TYR A 92 -5.98 18.35 17.29
N GLY A 93 -6.84 17.68 16.54
CA GLY A 93 -6.76 16.25 16.25
C GLY A 93 -7.76 15.84 15.18
N ALA A 94 -7.51 14.77 14.46
CA ALA A 94 -8.42 14.21 13.47
C ALA A 94 -9.30 13.15 14.13
N VAL A 95 -10.62 13.34 14.07
CA VAL A 95 -11.61 12.42 14.63
C VAL A 95 -12.30 11.72 13.47
N VAL A 96 -12.16 10.39 13.38
CA VAL A 96 -12.64 9.56 12.28
C VAL A 96 -13.65 8.54 12.79
N PHE A 97 -14.79 8.43 12.12
CA PHE A 97 -15.88 7.48 12.45
C PHE A 97 -16.01 6.36 11.42
N ASP A 98 -15.31 6.45 10.30
CA ASP A 98 -15.41 5.51 9.17
C ASP A 98 -14.40 4.35 9.28
N GLY A 99 -13.76 4.20 10.44
CA GLY A 99 -12.76 3.16 10.70
C GLY A 99 -11.35 3.57 10.31
N GLU A 100 -10.40 2.67 10.57
CA GLU A 100 -8.97 2.81 10.23
C GLU A 100 -8.49 1.47 9.65
N PRO A 101 -8.14 1.41 8.36
CA PRO A 101 -7.75 0.16 7.71
C PRO A 101 -6.59 -0.58 8.39
N ALA A 102 -5.66 0.15 9.02
CA ALA A 102 -4.56 -0.47 9.76
C ALA A 102 -5.02 -1.24 11.00
N TYR A 103 -6.24 -0.99 11.47
CA TYR A 103 -6.80 -1.63 12.66
C TYR A 103 -7.41 -3.01 12.36
N ASP A 104 -7.71 -3.30 11.09
CA ASP A 104 -8.25 -4.60 10.66
C ASP A 104 -7.23 -5.74 10.84
N ALA A 105 -5.94 -5.41 10.79
CA ALA A 105 -4.83 -6.35 10.91
C ALA A 105 -4.09 -6.21 12.25
N ILE A 106 -4.81 -5.97 13.36
CA ILE A 106 -4.19 -5.85 14.68
C ILE A 106 -3.49 -7.16 15.10
N GLU A 107 -2.27 -7.06 15.58
CA GLU A 107 -1.58 -8.14 16.30
C GLU A 107 -2.04 -8.10 17.78
N GLY A 108 -3.17 -8.75 18.07
CA GLY A 108 -3.86 -8.72 19.34
C GLY A 108 -5.36 -8.84 19.14
N ALA A 109 -6.15 -8.24 20.02
CA ALA A 109 -7.61 -8.23 19.91
C ALA A 109 -8.20 -6.93 20.45
N TRP A 110 -9.15 -6.37 19.73
CA TRP A 110 -9.97 -5.25 20.22
C TRP A 110 -10.94 -5.72 21.31
N LEU A 111 -11.37 -4.80 22.17
CA LEU A 111 -12.35 -5.09 23.22
C LEU A 111 -13.76 -5.26 22.67
N THR A 112 -14.05 -4.61 21.54
CA THR A 112 -15.38 -4.61 20.91
C THR A 112 -15.26 -4.86 19.42
N ASP A 113 -16.31 -5.46 18.84
CA ASP A 113 -16.45 -5.69 17.38
C ASP A 113 -17.38 -4.65 16.72
N GLY A 114 -17.90 -3.68 17.49
CA GLY A 114 -18.83 -2.67 17.01
C GLY A 114 -18.17 -1.42 16.45
N ASP A 115 -19.01 -0.43 16.14
CA ASP A 115 -18.57 0.87 15.65
C ASP A 115 -17.68 1.57 16.68
N TYR A 116 -16.62 2.19 16.17
CA TYR A 116 -15.65 2.90 17.00
C TYR A 116 -15.28 4.25 16.37
N VAL A 117 -14.84 5.17 17.23
CA VAL A 117 -14.20 6.42 16.79
C VAL A 117 -12.69 6.29 16.95
N VAL A 118 -11.95 6.86 15.99
CA VAL A 118 -10.49 6.95 16.04
C VAL A 118 -10.07 8.40 16.22
N LEU A 119 -9.09 8.63 17.09
CA LEU A 119 -8.43 9.92 17.20
C LEU A 119 -6.99 9.83 16.70
N HIS A 120 -6.71 10.51 15.60
CA HIS A 120 -5.39 10.62 15.02
C HIS A 120 -4.77 12.01 15.24
N ARG A 121 -3.44 12.07 15.21
CA ARG A 121 -2.64 13.30 15.09
C ARG A 121 -2.98 14.38 16.12
N MET A 122 -3.34 13.97 17.33
CA MET A 122 -3.59 14.94 18.40
C MET A 122 -2.32 15.71 18.75
N ALA A 123 -2.40 17.02 18.72
CA ALA A 123 -1.33 17.92 19.15
C ALA A 123 -1.89 19.03 20.05
N VAL A 124 -1.04 19.51 20.96
CA VAL A 124 -1.32 20.60 21.89
C VAL A 124 -0.22 21.63 21.76
N ALA A 125 -0.57 22.91 21.73
CA ALA A 125 0.36 24.02 21.67
C ALA A 125 1.36 23.96 22.83
N ASP A 126 2.62 24.32 22.59
CA ASP A 126 3.68 24.15 23.58
C ASP A 126 3.41 24.89 24.88
N GLY A 127 2.86 26.09 24.84
CA GLY A 127 2.49 26.89 26.01
C GLY A 127 1.33 26.30 26.83
N GLU A 128 0.60 25.33 26.28
CA GLU A 128 -0.57 24.72 26.92
C GLU A 128 -0.31 23.28 27.38
N LYS A 129 0.89 22.76 27.13
CA LYS A 129 1.29 21.43 27.63
C LYS A 129 1.30 21.37 29.14
N GLY A 130 0.88 20.24 29.70
CA GLY A 130 0.79 20.04 31.14
C GLY A 130 -0.44 20.65 31.83
N ARG A 131 -1.26 21.43 31.12
CA ARG A 131 -2.45 22.12 31.63
C ARG A 131 -3.76 21.31 31.50
N GLY A 132 -3.67 20.04 31.12
CA GLY A 132 -4.84 19.18 30.97
C GLY A 132 -5.56 19.26 29.63
N VAL A 133 -5.12 20.11 28.70
CA VAL A 133 -5.77 20.34 27.39
C VAL A 133 -5.96 19.05 26.60
N ALA A 134 -4.92 18.20 26.53
CA ALA A 134 -5.02 16.90 25.83
C ALA A 134 -6.08 15.98 26.46
N THR A 135 -6.15 15.95 27.77
CA THR A 135 -7.14 15.13 28.52
C THR A 135 -8.55 15.63 28.26
N GLU A 136 -8.76 16.93 28.25
CA GLU A 136 -10.06 17.54 27.96
C GLU A 136 -10.46 17.31 26.48
N PHE A 137 -9.49 17.39 25.56
CA PHE A 137 -9.73 17.08 24.15
C PHE A 137 -10.24 15.63 23.98
N MET A 138 -9.56 14.66 24.61
CA MET A 138 -9.98 13.26 24.59
C MET A 138 -11.40 13.08 25.14
N ARG A 139 -11.74 13.70 26.27
CA ARG A 139 -13.09 13.64 26.85
C ARG A 139 -14.16 14.20 25.92
N ARG A 140 -13.85 15.28 25.21
CA ARG A 140 -14.78 15.84 24.21
C ARG A 140 -15.01 14.91 23.04
N VAL A 141 -13.97 14.20 22.58
CA VAL A 141 -14.11 13.18 21.53
C VAL A 141 -14.95 12.01 22.05
N GLU A 142 -14.73 11.55 23.29
CA GLU A 142 -15.58 10.53 23.93
C GLU A 142 -17.06 10.97 23.99
N ALA A 143 -17.31 12.18 24.44
CA ALA A 143 -18.68 12.73 24.50
C ALA A 143 -19.33 12.85 23.10
N MET A 144 -18.56 13.24 22.10
CA MET A 144 -19.01 13.30 20.70
C MET A 144 -19.37 11.89 20.18
N ALA A 145 -18.55 10.89 20.48
CA ALA A 145 -18.79 9.50 20.10
C ALA A 145 -20.05 8.94 20.76
N CYS A 146 -20.20 9.14 22.08
CA CYS A 146 -21.43 8.78 22.81
C CYS A 146 -22.66 9.45 22.20
N GLY A 147 -22.60 10.73 21.86
CA GLY A 147 -23.71 11.46 21.24
C GLY A 147 -24.10 10.94 19.84
N ARG A 148 -23.21 10.18 19.19
CA ARG A 148 -23.44 9.48 17.92
C ARG A 148 -23.83 8.01 18.08
N GLY A 149 -23.89 7.51 19.31
CA GLY A 149 -24.15 6.10 19.59
C GLY A 149 -22.97 5.17 19.31
N THR A 150 -21.75 5.72 19.16
CA THR A 150 -20.53 4.93 18.96
C THR A 150 -20.08 4.30 20.26
N GLY A 151 -19.91 2.97 20.27
CA GLY A 151 -19.70 2.18 21.50
C GLY A 151 -18.26 2.15 22.01
N SER A 152 -17.27 2.55 21.22
CA SER A 152 -15.88 2.54 21.66
C SER A 152 -15.03 3.63 21.00
N MET A 153 -13.87 3.90 21.59
CA MET A 153 -12.84 4.78 21.06
C MET A 153 -11.51 4.04 20.98
N ARG A 154 -10.88 4.06 19.81
CA ARG A 154 -9.59 3.44 19.55
C ARG A 154 -8.54 4.50 19.28
N VAL A 155 -7.33 4.26 19.79
CA VAL A 155 -6.19 5.15 19.63
C VAL A 155 -4.93 4.33 19.49
N ASP A 156 -4.04 4.73 18.60
CA ASP A 156 -2.70 4.18 18.53
C ASP A 156 -1.63 5.22 18.89
N THR A 157 -0.48 4.77 19.36
CA THR A 157 0.65 5.64 19.68
C THR A 157 1.98 4.92 19.57
N ASN A 158 3.05 5.68 19.38
CA ASN A 158 4.40 5.14 19.42
C ASN A 158 4.75 4.65 20.83
N PHE A 159 5.56 3.59 20.90
CA PHE A 159 5.98 2.96 22.15
C PHE A 159 6.83 3.86 23.06
N ASP A 160 7.45 4.90 22.51
CA ASP A 160 8.26 5.89 23.23
C ASP A 160 7.48 7.13 23.68
N ASN A 161 6.20 7.27 23.27
CA ASN A 161 5.35 8.38 23.66
C ASN A 161 4.80 8.24 25.10
N ARG A 162 5.69 8.40 26.08
CA ARG A 162 5.39 8.21 27.50
C ARG A 162 4.24 9.10 28.02
N TYR A 163 4.04 10.27 27.38
CA TYR A 163 2.95 11.18 27.77
C TYR A 163 1.60 10.61 27.37
N MET A 164 1.48 10.16 26.12
CA MET A 164 0.28 9.53 25.61
C MET A 164 -0.05 8.26 26.39
N LEU A 165 0.93 7.37 26.57
CA LEU A 165 0.73 6.11 27.31
C LEU A 165 0.20 6.34 28.72
N ARG A 166 0.76 7.31 29.46
CA ARG A 166 0.27 7.66 30.82
C ARG A 166 -1.13 8.28 30.78
N MET A 167 -1.43 9.08 29.76
CA MET A 167 -2.74 9.71 29.62
C MET A 167 -3.81 8.66 29.29
N LEU A 168 -3.55 7.76 28.34
CA LEU A 168 -4.45 6.67 27.98
C LEU A 168 -4.78 5.78 29.20
N GLY A 169 -3.77 5.39 29.98
CA GLY A 169 -3.97 4.61 31.20
C GLY A 169 -4.86 5.34 32.21
N ARG A 170 -4.67 6.65 32.43
CA ARG A 170 -5.52 7.46 33.33
C ARG A 170 -6.95 7.64 32.83
N LEU A 171 -7.16 7.64 31.51
CA LEU A 171 -8.47 7.75 30.89
C LEU A 171 -9.21 6.41 30.80
N GLY A 172 -8.58 5.30 31.22
CA GLY A 172 -9.20 3.98 31.23
C GLY A 172 -9.12 3.23 29.88
N PHE A 173 -8.20 3.62 29.00
CA PHE A 173 -7.91 2.85 27.81
C PHE A 173 -7.14 1.57 28.16
N VAL A 174 -7.51 0.48 27.51
CA VAL A 174 -6.90 -0.84 27.65
C VAL A 174 -6.01 -1.11 26.45
N TYR A 175 -4.84 -1.67 26.69
CA TYR A 175 -3.94 -2.12 25.63
C TYR A 175 -4.53 -3.33 24.92
N CYS A 176 -4.64 -3.26 23.60
CA CYS A 176 -5.25 -4.28 22.75
C CYS A 176 -4.25 -5.04 21.87
N GLY A 177 -3.06 -4.48 21.65
CA GLY A 177 -2.07 -5.10 20.78
C GLY A 177 -1.26 -4.07 19.98
N LYS A 178 -0.82 -4.49 18.80
CA LYS A 178 -0.05 -3.66 17.89
C LYS A 178 -0.73 -3.52 16.55
N VAL A 179 -0.62 -2.36 15.96
CA VAL A 179 -1.04 -2.08 14.58
C VAL A 179 0.17 -1.67 13.77
N ARG A 180 0.16 -2.03 12.47
CA ARG A 180 1.28 -1.80 11.59
C ARG A 180 0.93 -0.80 10.50
N TYR A 181 1.70 0.28 10.44
CA TYR A 181 1.69 1.25 9.37
C TYR A 181 2.96 1.13 8.52
N ARG A 182 2.98 1.73 7.34
CA ARG A 182 4.21 1.84 6.55
C ARG A 182 5.35 2.54 7.32
N SER A 183 5.02 3.43 8.25
CA SER A 183 5.95 4.16 9.11
C SER A 183 6.43 3.37 10.33
N GLY A 184 5.96 2.14 10.53
CA GLY A 184 6.34 1.28 11.65
C GLY A 184 5.15 0.80 12.50
N GLU A 185 5.48 0.05 13.55
CA GLU A 185 4.51 -0.48 14.50
C GLU A 185 4.11 0.58 15.54
N ARG A 186 2.85 0.49 16.00
CA ARG A 186 2.32 1.31 17.09
C ARG A 186 1.55 0.46 18.08
N LEU A 187 1.51 0.90 19.32
CA LEU A 187 0.71 0.31 20.37
C LEU A 187 -0.75 0.76 20.22
N ALA A 188 -1.66 -0.19 20.22
CA ALA A 188 -3.08 0.02 20.02
C ALA A 188 -3.84 -0.09 21.35
N PHE A 189 -4.78 0.83 21.56
CA PHE A 189 -5.57 0.93 22.78
C PHE A 189 -7.04 1.16 22.42
N GLU A 190 -7.93 0.59 23.23
CA GLU A 190 -9.36 0.81 23.12
C GLU A 190 -9.97 1.14 24.47
N LYS A 191 -11.01 1.95 24.44
CA LYS A 191 -11.88 2.24 25.58
C LYS A 191 -13.32 2.06 25.17
N THR A 192 -14.06 1.24 25.89
CA THR A 192 -15.52 1.15 25.76
C THR A 192 -16.16 2.42 26.30
N LEU A 193 -17.11 2.94 25.55
CA LEU A 193 -17.88 4.13 25.92
C LEU A 193 -19.23 3.67 26.43
N GLY A 194 -19.66 4.20 27.58
CA GLY A 194 -21.01 3.93 28.10
C GLY A 194 -22.05 4.56 27.16
N THR A 195 -22.97 3.75 26.67
CA THR A 195 -24.18 4.20 25.99
C THR A 195 -25.23 4.61 27.00
#